data_2fd81675a5621e93715b95f9d50f9da9
#
_entry.id   2fd81675a5621e93715b95f9d50f9da9
#
_cell.length_a   1.000
_cell.length_b   1.000
_cell.length_c   1.000
_cell.angle_alpha   90.00
_cell.angle_beta   90.00
_cell.angle_gamma   90.00
#
_symmetry.space_group_name_H-M   'P 1'
#
loop_
_entity.id
_entity.type
_entity.pdbx_description
1 polymer ?
#
loop_
_entity_poly.entity_id
_entity_poly.type
_entity_poly.pdbx_seq_one_letter_code
_entity_poly.pdbx_strand_id
1 'polypeptide(L)'
;LIRHLLKKAGSREEKAYLLNHFLESFRGTLFRQTMFAEFEDMAHKKAARGESLTAESLCSIYRQLNADYFGPAMTVDRQIDYEWERIPHFYTPFYVYQYATGFSAAVAISSRIMSGEPGALEGYKKFLSGGCSMKPIDLLKLCGVDMSTTRPVDEALGFFGELIEEFKKCIHTNE
;
A
#
# COMPACT_ATOMS: atom_id res chain seq x y z
N LEU A 1 -12.97 3.68 -8.54
CA LEU A 1 -13.25 3.16 -9.88
C LEU A 1 -13.36 1.62 -9.86
N ILE A 2 -12.31 0.86 -9.43
CA ILE A 2 -12.29 -0.61 -9.50
C ILE A 2 -13.46 -1.25 -8.76
N ARG A 3 -13.80 -0.81 -7.54
CA ARG A 3 -14.98 -1.28 -6.80
C ARG A 3 -16.30 -1.12 -7.60
N HIS A 4 -16.42 -0.06 -8.37
CA HIS A 4 -17.59 0.15 -9.22
C HIS A 4 -17.59 -0.81 -10.42
N LEU A 5 -16.42 -1.05 -11.03
CA LEU A 5 -16.27 -1.99 -12.13
C LEU A 5 -16.53 -3.43 -11.66
N LEU A 6 -16.04 -3.84 -10.50
CA LEU A 6 -16.31 -5.15 -9.92
C LEU A 6 -17.81 -5.44 -9.74
N LYS A 7 -18.60 -4.41 -9.38
CA LYS A 7 -20.08 -4.56 -9.30
C LYS A 7 -20.76 -4.72 -10.65
N LYS A 8 -20.09 -4.33 -11.74
CA LYS A 8 -20.61 -4.37 -13.11
C LYS A 8 -20.03 -5.50 -13.96
N ALA A 9 -19.05 -6.23 -13.43
CA ALA A 9 -18.40 -7.32 -14.15
C ALA A 9 -19.42 -8.33 -14.63
N GLY A 10 -19.43 -8.59 -15.94
CA GLY A 10 -20.40 -9.44 -16.62
C GLY A 10 -20.00 -10.92 -16.67
N SER A 11 -18.72 -11.22 -16.38
CA SER A 11 -18.22 -12.58 -16.35
C SER A 11 -17.30 -12.83 -15.15
N ARG A 12 -17.05 -14.11 -14.87
CA ARG A 12 -16.15 -14.56 -13.83
C ARG A 12 -14.70 -14.18 -14.16
N GLU A 13 -14.32 -14.28 -15.41
CA GLU A 13 -12.98 -13.95 -15.93
C GLU A 13 -12.73 -12.45 -15.81
N GLU A 14 -13.69 -11.61 -16.19
CA GLU A 14 -13.61 -10.17 -16.03
C GLU A 14 -13.48 -9.79 -14.55
N LYS A 15 -14.25 -10.42 -13.67
CA LYS A 15 -14.16 -10.21 -12.23
C LYS A 15 -12.80 -10.62 -11.69
N ALA A 16 -12.27 -11.79 -12.09
CA ALA A 16 -10.93 -12.24 -11.70
C ALA A 16 -9.83 -11.26 -12.15
N TYR A 17 -9.90 -10.78 -13.39
CA TYR A 17 -8.97 -9.79 -13.91
C TYR A 17 -8.98 -8.49 -13.06
N LEU A 18 -10.15 -7.95 -12.79
CA LEU A 18 -10.29 -6.72 -11.99
C LEU A 18 -9.80 -6.91 -10.55
N LEU A 19 -10.09 -8.06 -9.94
CA LEU A 19 -9.61 -8.40 -8.60
C LEU A 19 -8.08 -8.51 -8.58
N ASN A 20 -7.50 -9.23 -9.54
CA ASN A 20 -6.04 -9.34 -9.66
C ASN A 20 -5.38 -7.98 -9.84
N HIS A 21 -5.91 -7.13 -10.69
CA HIS A 21 -5.40 -5.77 -10.88
C HIS A 21 -5.45 -4.95 -9.59
N PHE A 22 -6.51 -5.11 -8.80
CA PHE A 22 -6.65 -4.39 -7.53
C PHE A 22 -5.70 -4.94 -6.45
N LEU A 23 -5.56 -6.26 -6.35
CA LEU A 23 -4.59 -6.91 -5.46
C LEU A 23 -3.16 -6.48 -5.79
N GLU A 24 -2.80 -6.40 -7.09
CA GLU A 24 -1.51 -5.89 -7.54
C GLU A 24 -1.30 -4.41 -7.15
N SER A 25 -2.35 -3.60 -7.14
CA SER A 25 -2.26 -2.21 -6.66
C SER A 25 -1.92 -2.16 -5.16
N PHE A 26 -2.50 -3.05 -4.33
CA PHE A 26 -2.13 -3.20 -2.93
C PHE A 26 -0.67 -3.65 -2.78
N ARG A 27 -0.29 -4.70 -3.51
CA ARG A 27 1.08 -5.22 -3.48
C ARG A 27 2.11 -4.15 -3.82
N GLY A 28 1.90 -3.43 -4.93
CA GLY A 28 2.86 -2.44 -5.44
C GLY A 28 2.89 -1.12 -4.66
N THR A 29 1.75 -0.70 -4.09
CA THR A 29 1.61 0.62 -3.47
C THR A 29 1.62 0.56 -1.94
N LEU A 30 0.98 -0.46 -1.33
CA LEU A 30 0.98 -0.60 0.12
C LEU A 30 2.20 -1.42 0.59
N PHE A 31 2.27 -2.70 0.22
CA PHE A 31 3.29 -3.60 0.76
C PHE A 31 4.70 -3.25 0.28
N ARG A 32 4.91 -3.11 -1.03
CA ARG A 32 6.22 -2.81 -1.59
C ARG A 32 6.77 -1.47 -1.10
N GLN A 33 5.95 -0.44 -1.01
CA GLN A 33 6.41 0.88 -0.57
C GLN A 33 6.68 0.90 0.94
N THR A 34 5.95 0.10 1.73
CA THR A 34 6.26 -0.10 3.15
C THR A 34 7.60 -0.83 3.32
N MET A 35 7.86 -1.87 2.53
CA MET A 35 9.15 -2.56 2.50
C MET A 35 10.30 -1.60 2.15
N PHE A 36 10.10 -0.71 1.19
CA PHE A 36 11.10 0.31 0.84
C PHE A 36 11.33 1.30 1.97
N ALA A 37 10.25 1.74 2.65
CA ALA A 37 10.38 2.64 3.80
C ALA A 37 11.12 1.96 4.96
N GLU A 38 10.90 0.68 5.18
CA GLU A 38 11.60 -0.10 6.20
C GLU A 38 13.09 -0.29 5.85
N PHE A 39 13.41 -0.58 4.58
CA PHE A 39 14.79 -0.60 4.11
C PHE A 39 15.50 0.73 4.36
N GLU A 40 14.85 1.83 4.04
CA GLU A 40 15.36 3.18 4.24
C GLU A 40 15.60 3.48 5.74
N ASP A 41 14.64 3.16 6.59
CA ASP A 41 14.76 3.31 8.05
C ASP A 41 15.90 2.48 8.62
N MET A 42 16.03 1.21 8.21
CA MET A 42 17.11 0.33 8.65
C MET A 42 18.49 0.85 8.22
N ALA A 43 18.63 1.32 6.98
CA ALA A 43 19.86 1.90 6.45
C ALA A 43 20.23 3.19 7.22
N HIS A 44 19.30 4.10 7.43
CA HIS A 44 19.52 5.31 8.20
C HIS A 44 19.87 5.04 9.66
N LYS A 45 19.18 4.11 10.31
CA LYS A 45 19.51 3.69 11.69
C LYS A 45 20.90 3.09 11.80
N LYS A 46 21.32 2.29 10.80
CA LYS A 46 22.67 1.73 10.73
C LYS A 46 23.71 2.84 10.64
N ALA A 47 23.52 3.80 9.74
CA ALA A 47 24.40 4.96 9.59
C ALA A 47 24.46 5.82 10.88
N ALA A 48 23.32 6.06 11.51
CA ALA A 48 23.24 6.85 12.75
C ALA A 48 24.00 6.20 13.92
N ARG A 49 24.19 4.87 13.92
CA ARG A 49 25.02 4.14 14.89
C ARG A 49 26.53 4.21 14.54
N GLY A 50 26.92 4.87 13.45
CA GLY A 50 28.30 4.92 12.96
C GLY A 50 28.77 3.65 12.25
N GLU A 51 27.85 2.76 11.90
CA GLU A 51 28.16 1.53 11.14
C GLU A 51 28.30 1.83 9.65
N SER A 52 29.25 1.18 8.99
CA SER A 52 29.47 1.36 7.55
C SER A 52 28.29 0.83 6.74
N LEU A 53 27.85 1.63 5.77
CA LEU A 53 26.93 1.19 4.73
C LEU A 53 27.75 0.64 3.54
N THR A 54 27.96 -0.66 3.50
CA THR A 54 28.59 -1.33 2.35
C THR A 54 27.50 -1.94 1.45
N ALA A 55 27.85 -2.19 0.19
CA ALA A 55 26.94 -2.88 -0.75
C ALA A 55 26.43 -4.20 -0.16
N GLU A 56 27.32 -5.00 0.45
CA GLU A 56 26.97 -6.28 1.05
C GLU A 56 25.97 -6.11 2.20
N SER A 57 26.16 -5.09 3.06
CA SER A 57 25.25 -4.86 4.18
C SER A 57 23.88 -4.40 3.71
N LEU A 58 23.79 -3.55 2.70
CA LEU A 58 22.54 -3.08 2.11
C LEU A 58 21.83 -4.22 1.36
N CYS A 59 22.54 -5.01 0.56
CA CYS A 59 22.00 -6.20 -0.11
C CYS A 59 21.45 -7.21 0.91
N SER A 60 22.14 -7.41 2.04
CA SER A 60 21.67 -8.31 3.10
C SER A 60 20.36 -7.84 3.71
N ILE A 61 20.25 -6.54 4.05
CA ILE A 61 19.01 -5.94 4.57
C ILE A 61 17.88 -6.10 3.54
N TYR A 62 18.15 -5.75 2.29
CA TYR A 62 17.14 -5.78 1.23
C TYR A 62 16.64 -7.20 0.95
N ARG A 63 17.55 -8.19 0.94
CA ARG A 63 17.22 -9.61 0.80
C ARG A 63 16.34 -10.10 1.94
N GLN A 64 16.68 -9.75 3.18
CA GLN A 64 15.89 -10.14 4.35
C GLN A 64 14.46 -9.59 4.25
N LEU A 65 14.32 -8.31 3.93
CA LEU A 65 13.00 -7.70 3.75
C LEU A 65 12.19 -8.37 2.63
N ASN A 66 12.81 -8.69 1.50
CA ASN A 66 12.12 -9.44 0.45
C ASN A 66 11.65 -10.81 0.96
N ALA A 67 12.49 -11.55 1.69
CA ALA A 67 12.09 -12.82 2.26
C ALA A 67 10.92 -12.69 3.25
N ASP A 68 10.93 -11.67 4.10
CA ASP A 68 9.90 -11.43 5.09
C ASP A 68 8.56 -11.03 4.46
N TYR A 69 8.60 -10.15 3.45
CA TYR A 69 7.38 -9.64 2.79
C TYR A 69 6.75 -10.64 1.81
N PHE A 70 7.54 -11.45 1.12
CA PHE A 70 7.03 -12.43 0.17
C PHE A 70 6.80 -13.83 0.78
N GLY A 71 7.43 -14.10 1.92
CA GLY A 71 7.28 -15.34 2.65
C GLY A 71 7.90 -16.57 1.96
N PRO A 72 7.78 -17.75 2.59
CA PRO A 72 8.51 -18.95 2.17
C PRO A 72 7.98 -19.61 0.88
N ALA A 73 6.80 -19.20 0.40
CA ALA A 73 6.23 -19.71 -0.85
C ALA A 73 6.86 -19.08 -2.11
N MET A 74 7.63 -18.01 -1.94
CA MET A 74 8.32 -17.32 -3.04
C MET A 74 9.81 -17.59 -3.02
N THR A 75 10.38 -17.89 -4.18
CA THR A 75 11.84 -17.91 -4.35
C THR A 75 12.36 -16.49 -4.49
N VAL A 76 13.24 -16.10 -3.59
CA VAL A 76 13.92 -14.80 -3.64
C VAL A 76 15.21 -14.96 -4.44
N ASP A 77 15.20 -14.50 -5.68
CA ASP A 77 16.37 -14.55 -6.57
C ASP A 77 17.49 -13.63 -6.07
N ARG A 78 18.74 -14.03 -6.32
CA ARG A 78 19.91 -13.21 -5.90
C ARG A 78 19.96 -11.84 -6.55
N GLN A 79 19.42 -11.69 -7.73
CA GLN A 79 19.39 -10.42 -8.46
C GLN A 79 18.58 -9.36 -7.75
N ILE A 80 17.56 -9.75 -6.97
CA ILE A 80 16.74 -8.80 -6.22
C ILE A 80 17.53 -8.08 -5.12
N ASP A 81 18.62 -8.67 -4.63
CA ASP A 81 19.45 -8.09 -3.58
C ASP A 81 19.97 -6.70 -3.95
N TYR A 82 20.15 -6.45 -5.25
CA TYR A 82 20.67 -5.20 -5.82
C TYR A 82 19.58 -4.22 -6.27
N GLU A 83 18.30 -4.56 -6.13
CA GLU A 83 17.23 -3.73 -6.66
C GLU A 83 17.22 -2.32 -6.04
N TRP A 84 17.61 -2.17 -4.79
CA TRP A 84 17.68 -0.88 -4.10
C TRP A 84 18.56 0.15 -4.84
N GLU A 85 19.59 -0.27 -5.58
CA GLU A 85 20.50 0.59 -6.33
C GLU A 85 19.79 1.39 -7.44
N ARG A 86 18.74 0.81 -8.02
CA ARG A 86 18.01 1.41 -9.14
C ARG A 86 16.76 2.20 -8.72
N ILE A 87 16.45 2.27 -7.43
CA ILE A 87 15.26 2.96 -6.94
C ILE A 87 15.56 4.45 -6.72
N PRO A 88 15.12 5.36 -7.62
CA PRO A 88 15.49 6.77 -7.55
C PRO A 88 14.89 7.46 -6.32
N HIS A 89 13.81 6.92 -5.74
CA HIS A 89 13.17 7.47 -4.54
C HIS A 89 14.09 7.49 -3.32
N PHE A 90 15.05 6.58 -3.21
CA PHE A 90 16.02 6.55 -2.10
C PHE A 90 16.99 7.74 -2.10
N TYR A 91 17.08 8.50 -3.20
CA TYR A 91 17.79 9.76 -3.25
C TYR A 91 16.97 10.94 -2.65
N THR A 92 15.71 10.71 -2.32
CA THR A 92 14.84 11.66 -1.61
C THR A 92 14.39 11.01 -0.30
N PRO A 93 15.16 11.20 0.80
CA PRO A 93 14.94 10.48 2.05
C PRO A 93 13.52 10.61 2.58
N PHE A 94 12.99 9.49 3.07
CA PHE A 94 11.67 9.39 3.70
C PHE A 94 10.50 9.81 2.81
N TYR A 95 10.62 9.56 1.50
CA TYR A 95 9.55 9.87 0.56
C TYR A 95 8.54 8.71 0.40
N VAL A 96 9.02 7.45 0.34
CA VAL A 96 8.23 6.31 -0.15
C VAL A 96 7.08 5.89 0.78
N TYR A 97 7.16 6.13 2.09
CA TYR A 97 6.08 5.82 3.03
C TYR A 97 4.76 6.52 2.68
N GLN A 98 4.83 7.66 1.97
CA GLN A 98 3.67 8.45 1.58
C GLN A 98 2.75 7.69 0.62
N TYR A 99 3.28 6.77 -0.16
CA TYR A 99 2.46 5.91 -1.03
C TYR A 99 1.56 5.00 -0.22
N ALA A 100 2.09 4.32 0.79
CA ALA A 100 1.33 3.40 1.63
C ALA A 100 0.27 4.14 2.47
N THR A 101 0.64 5.26 3.09
CA THR A 101 -0.29 6.07 3.88
C THR A 101 -1.39 6.70 3.02
N GLY A 102 -1.02 7.26 1.85
CA GLY A 102 -1.97 7.83 0.91
C GLY A 102 -2.94 6.79 0.34
N PHE A 103 -2.44 5.59 0.03
CA PHE A 103 -3.27 4.50 -0.48
C PHE A 103 -4.27 4.01 0.60
N SER A 104 -3.82 3.85 1.84
CA SER A 104 -4.69 3.48 2.97
C SER A 104 -5.79 4.52 3.20
N ALA A 105 -5.43 5.81 3.18
CA ALA A 105 -6.40 6.89 3.28
C ALA A 105 -7.42 6.86 2.14
N ALA A 106 -6.98 6.63 0.90
CA ALA A 106 -7.86 6.53 -0.27
C ALA A 106 -8.81 5.34 -0.18
N VAL A 107 -8.35 4.18 0.31
CA VAL A 107 -9.20 3.01 0.57
C VAL A 107 -10.26 3.35 1.61
N ALA A 108 -9.88 3.95 2.73
CA ALA A 108 -10.81 4.35 3.80
C ALA A 108 -11.86 5.35 3.29
N ILE A 109 -11.44 6.44 2.62
CA ILE A 109 -12.35 7.44 2.06
C ILE A 109 -13.33 6.79 1.07
N SER A 110 -12.81 5.98 0.13
CA SER A 110 -13.65 5.33 -0.88
C SER A 110 -14.65 4.35 -0.25
N SER A 111 -14.27 3.64 0.82
CA SER A 111 -15.16 2.75 1.56
C SER A 111 -16.34 3.50 2.16
N ARG A 112 -16.08 4.60 2.83
CA ARG A 112 -17.10 5.44 3.47
C ARG A 112 -18.09 6.03 2.46
N ILE A 113 -17.57 6.54 1.32
CA ILE A 113 -18.42 7.07 0.24
C ILE A 113 -19.27 5.96 -0.37
N MET A 114 -18.67 4.79 -0.66
CA MET A 114 -19.35 3.69 -1.33
C MET A 114 -20.37 2.96 -0.43
N SER A 115 -20.21 3.06 0.90
CA SER A 115 -21.20 2.57 1.87
C SER A 115 -22.37 3.55 2.09
N GLY A 116 -22.28 4.76 1.51
CA GLY A 116 -23.31 5.79 1.69
C GLY A 116 -23.29 6.43 3.08
N GLU A 117 -22.13 6.44 3.74
CA GLU A 117 -22.00 7.06 5.07
C GLU A 117 -22.39 8.55 5.02
N PRO A 118 -23.30 9.01 5.90
CA PRO A 118 -23.73 10.40 5.91
C PRO A 118 -22.57 11.37 6.05
N GLY A 119 -22.50 12.36 5.18
CA GLY A 119 -21.46 13.41 5.20
C GLY A 119 -20.10 12.99 4.57
N ALA A 120 -19.90 11.72 4.20
CA ALA A 120 -18.62 11.26 3.65
C ALA A 120 -18.27 11.96 2.32
N LEU A 121 -19.22 12.11 1.43
CA LEU A 121 -19.00 12.78 0.13
C LEU A 121 -18.74 14.29 0.31
N GLU A 122 -19.47 14.95 1.18
CA GLU A 122 -19.27 16.38 1.52
C GLU A 122 -17.90 16.60 2.18
N GLY A 123 -17.51 15.73 3.11
CA GLY A 123 -16.18 15.74 3.73
C GLY A 123 -15.09 15.59 2.68
N TYR A 124 -15.24 14.65 1.75
CA TYR A 124 -14.29 14.47 0.64
C TYR A 124 -14.19 15.69 -0.27
N LYS A 125 -15.31 16.33 -0.63
CA LYS A 125 -15.30 17.57 -1.40
C LYS A 125 -14.58 18.70 -0.66
N LYS A 126 -14.80 18.83 0.66
CA LYS A 126 -14.08 19.80 1.50
C LYS A 126 -12.58 19.52 1.52
N PHE A 127 -12.17 18.25 1.66
CA PHE A 127 -10.78 17.85 1.56
C PHE A 127 -10.15 18.28 0.23
N LEU A 128 -10.79 17.98 -0.90
CA LEU A 128 -10.30 18.36 -2.23
C LEU A 128 -10.18 19.88 -2.41
N SER A 129 -11.12 20.64 -1.87
CA SER A 129 -11.10 22.11 -1.96
C SER A 129 -10.16 22.76 -0.95
N GLY A 130 -9.65 22.02 0.03
CA GLY A 130 -8.77 22.54 1.07
C GLY A 130 -7.37 22.92 0.59
N GLY A 131 -6.89 22.33 -0.50
CA GLY A 131 -5.55 22.59 -1.03
C GLY A 131 -4.47 22.45 0.04
N CYS A 132 -3.65 23.50 0.22
CA CYS A 132 -2.60 23.56 1.24
C CYS A 132 -2.99 24.43 2.45
N SER A 133 -4.28 24.57 2.76
CA SER A 133 -4.77 25.47 3.82
C SER A 133 -4.46 24.99 5.24
N MET A 134 -4.18 23.71 5.42
CA MET A 134 -3.86 23.11 6.72
C MET A 134 -2.93 21.89 6.54
N LYS A 135 -2.51 21.29 7.65
CA LYS A 135 -1.65 20.10 7.61
C LYS A 135 -2.38 18.92 6.95
N PRO A 136 -1.67 18.04 6.21
CA PRO A 136 -2.29 16.91 5.49
C PRO A 136 -3.16 16.02 6.38
N ILE A 137 -2.72 15.72 7.61
CA ILE A 137 -3.49 14.91 8.57
C ILE A 137 -4.82 15.60 8.94
N ASP A 138 -4.81 16.92 9.15
CA ASP A 138 -6.00 17.68 9.52
C ASP A 138 -6.97 17.80 8.34
N LEU A 139 -6.45 17.91 7.11
CA LEU A 139 -7.25 17.82 5.88
C LEU A 139 -7.95 16.47 5.75
N LEU A 140 -7.25 15.37 6.01
CA LEU A 140 -7.83 14.03 5.96
C LEU A 140 -8.91 13.82 7.02
N LYS A 141 -8.82 14.46 8.17
CA LYS A 141 -9.88 14.45 9.19
C LYS A 141 -11.19 15.05 8.69
N LEU A 142 -11.17 15.97 7.72
CA LEU A 142 -12.39 16.48 7.07
C LEU A 142 -13.17 15.37 6.34
N CYS A 143 -12.47 14.34 5.87
CA CYS A 143 -13.06 13.13 5.29
C CYS A 143 -13.41 12.07 6.36
N GLY A 144 -13.18 12.36 7.64
CA GLY A 144 -13.31 11.39 8.73
C GLY A 144 -12.23 10.32 8.77
N VAL A 145 -11.07 10.57 8.14
CA VAL A 145 -9.92 9.65 8.14
C VAL A 145 -8.82 10.26 8.99
N ASP A 146 -8.48 9.61 10.10
CA ASP A 146 -7.43 10.05 11.01
C ASP A 146 -6.18 9.15 10.87
N MET A 147 -5.21 9.63 10.09
CA MET A 147 -3.93 8.94 9.87
C MET A 147 -2.97 9.02 11.07
N SER A 148 -3.36 9.66 12.18
CA SER A 148 -2.61 9.57 13.44
C SER A 148 -2.89 8.28 14.20
N THR A 149 -3.82 7.46 13.72
CA THR A 149 -4.19 6.15 14.26
C THR A 149 -3.88 5.05 13.26
N THR A 150 -3.82 3.78 13.69
CA THR A 150 -3.64 2.62 12.80
C THR A 150 -4.90 2.30 11.99
N ARG A 151 -6.05 2.77 12.42
CA ARG A 151 -7.37 2.40 11.87
C ARG A 151 -7.47 2.44 10.34
N PRO A 152 -7.04 3.50 9.62
CA PRO A 152 -7.14 3.52 8.16
C PRO A 152 -6.28 2.44 7.47
N VAL A 153 -5.15 2.08 8.08
CA VAL A 153 -4.28 0.98 7.60
C VAL A 153 -4.95 -0.37 7.87
N ASP A 154 -5.50 -0.57 9.06
CA ASP A 154 -6.21 -1.80 9.44
C ASP A 154 -7.43 -2.03 8.54
N GLU A 155 -8.20 -0.98 8.24
CA GLU A 155 -9.32 -1.02 7.30
C GLU A 155 -8.86 -1.39 5.87
N ALA A 156 -7.72 -0.85 5.42
CA ALA A 156 -7.16 -1.19 4.10
C ALA A 156 -6.69 -2.65 4.03
N LEU A 157 -6.01 -3.15 5.06
CA LEU A 157 -5.56 -4.53 5.15
C LEU A 157 -6.72 -5.52 5.27
N GLY A 158 -7.75 -5.19 6.06
CA GLY A 158 -8.98 -5.99 6.14
C GLY A 158 -9.65 -6.11 4.78
N PHE A 159 -9.78 -5.00 4.07
CA PHE A 159 -10.34 -4.99 2.72
C PHE A 159 -9.49 -5.79 1.72
N PHE A 160 -8.16 -5.73 1.83
CA PHE A 160 -7.27 -6.58 1.02
C PHE A 160 -7.54 -8.07 1.25
N GLY A 161 -7.73 -8.48 2.51
CA GLY A 161 -8.11 -9.86 2.85
C GLY A 161 -9.43 -10.28 2.18
N GLU A 162 -10.44 -9.42 2.19
CA GLU A 162 -11.72 -9.68 1.50
C GLU A 162 -11.53 -9.88 -0.01
N LEU A 163 -10.70 -9.05 -0.65
CA LEU A 163 -10.39 -9.16 -2.08
C LEU A 163 -9.70 -10.48 -2.42
N ILE A 164 -8.79 -10.96 -1.56
CA ILE A 164 -8.13 -12.27 -1.74
C ILE A 164 -9.17 -13.39 -1.72
N GLU A 165 -10.09 -13.39 -0.75
CA GLU A 165 -11.10 -14.42 -0.65
C GLU A 165 -12.09 -14.39 -1.85
N GLU A 166 -12.42 -13.20 -2.36
CA GLU A 166 -13.19 -13.07 -3.60
C GLU A 166 -12.40 -13.57 -4.82
N PHE A 167 -11.12 -13.28 -4.90
CA PHE A 167 -10.28 -13.75 -6.01
C PHE A 167 -10.16 -15.27 -6.02
N LYS A 168 -9.93 -15.89 -4.86
CA LYS A 168 -9.90 -17.36 -4.73
C LYS A 168 -11.18 -18.01 -5.28
N LYS A 169 -12.35 -17.45 -4.97
CA LYS A 169 -13.63 -17.93 -5.51
C LYS A 169 -13.74 -17.81 -7.04
N CYS A 170 -13.01 -16.85 -7.62
CA CYS A 170 -12.98 -16.66 -9.07
C CYS A 170 -12.01 -17.60 -9.79
N ILE A 171 -10.92 -18.05 -9.16
CA ILE A 171 -9.91 -18.90 -9.80
C ILE A 171 -10.11 -20.38 -9.51
N HIS A 172 -10.66 -20.75 -8.35
CA HIS A 172 -11.01 -22.16 -8.09
C HIS A 172 -12.31 -22.52 -8.79
N THR A 173 -12.22 -23.39 -9.76
CA THR A 173 -13.38 -24.09 -10.30
C THR A 173 -13.84 -25.05 -9.21
N ASN A 174 -15.09 -24.94 -8.74
CA ASN A 174 -15.67 -26.06 -8.00
C ASN A 174 -15.73 -27.25 -8.98
N GLU A 175 -14.86 -28.24 -8.75
CA GLU A 175 -15.07 -29.60 -9.25
C GLU A 175 -16.33 -30.17 -8.67
#